data_13a37dd63a82c6b115a72fa914e7b2a2
#
_entry.id   13a37dd63a82c6b115a72fa914e7b2a2
#
_cell.length_a   1.000
_cell.length_b   1.000
_cell.length_c   1.000
_cell.angle_alpha   90.00
_cell.angle_beta   90.00
_cell.angle_gamma   90.00
#
_symmetry.space_group_name_H-M   'P 1'
#
loop_
_entity.id
_entity.type
_entity.pdbx_description
1 polymer ?
#
loop_
_entity_poly.entity_id
_entity_poly.type
_entity_poly.pdbx_seq_one_letter_code
_entity_poly.pdbx_strand_id
1 'polypeptide(L)'
;MRKVISVIAMLLGAVALVVGIGQKTFWAPPETVTATMPQLSGEAPLTLIESSVNDPKLDPVELVIKSKGEFTASLGRDYDVEAWIGDAAHVSVTGIDTTNHKMIAEYAKGEAEVPNPAGDDIFFDSQTAEQTMTYRWTAPDSGDWSLLLAAGGKDAAPVDISVTYANDDAMPFALPLIIAGALLLVFGLALLAMRPGKAKTGSNTQHSVAAVAVVALAISGVSLPMAPSDGDSAKASESAQKSEEAKSEEAKSDEAKGSESAASSEEEAASFPVITEEQLKRVLADAQKQIAKADEKNDSKALEQRSAGAFKYLRNKRYDMLKEEFKVDKPMALTTQVIRSAAVPNATEAKFPRVISVVTAKNNDADTLPQALTLVQANARENFKVVFAGQMLPNSTFPGIAVGDPSTKQLSADAEGLQMTPKKALEALGKVLTDPKAKDKGKFAESDFIKAVHAAQKDESKEANEANVKYKRSVTEGDTKVVSTPDGGAIVTGKLNNKALFVRTEDAEPLKSTDKLTEQLLGSSSSNGDVESTYAEPVMFYLPADGSKDKIQLISASQVLLDVKEVD
;
A
#
# COMPACT_ATOMS: atom_id res chain seq x y z
N MET A 1 -75.64 3.89 -19.07
CA MET A 1 -74.24 3.79 -19.51
C MET A 1 -73.24 4.38 -18.47
N ARG A 2 -73.42 5.64 -18.06
CA ARG A 2 -72.40 6.31 -17.14
C ARG A 2 -72.19 5.61 -15.79
N LYS A 3 -73.26 5.14 -15.08
CA LYS A 3 -73.15 4.38 -13.83
C LYS A 3 -72.42 3.04 -14.03
N VAL A 4 -72.61 2.39 -15.18
CA VAL A 4 -71.93 1.15 -15.52
C VAL A 4 -70.45 1.40 -15.76
N ILE A 5 -70.08 2.48 -16.49
CA ILE A 5 -68.70 2.88 -16.73
C ILE A 5 -67.99 3.24 -15.40
N SER A 6 -68.67 3.96 -14.49
CA SER A 6 -68.15 4.31 -13.17
C SER A 6 -67.86 3.06 -12.34
N VAL A 7 -68.78 2.08 -12.31
CA VAL A 7 -68.58 0.83 -11.56
C VAL A 7 -67.40 0.01 -12.15
N ILE A 8 -67.34 -0.06 -13.47
CA ILE A 8 -66.22 -0.78 -14.15
C ILE A 8 -64.88 -0.10 -13.86
N ALA A 9 -64.81 1.24 -13.93
CA ALA A 9 -63.60 1.98 -13.63
C ALA A 9 -63.15 1.78 -12.17
N MET A 10 -64.09 1.77 -11.21
CA MET A 10 -63.78 1.52 -9.80
C MET A 10 -63.31 0.07 -9.57
N LEU A 11 -63.94 -0.92 -10.21
CA LEU A 11 -63.51 -2.31 -10.10
C LEU A 11 -62.12 -2.53 -10.68
N LEU A 12 -61.83 -2.00 -11.86
CA LEU A 12 -60.52 -2.07 -12.49
C LEU A 12 -59.48 -1.34 -11.66
N GLY A 13 -59.82 -0.17 -11.12
CA GLY A 13 -58.93 0.59 -10.23
C GLY A 13 -58.63 -0.16 -8.93
N ALA A 14 -59.63 -0.81 -8.32
CA ALA A 14 -59.44 -1.62 -7.13
C ALA A 14 -58.55 -2.84 -7.40
N VAL A 15 -58.78 -3.54 -8.52
CA VAL A 15 -57.92 -4.68 -8.90
C VAL A 15 -56.48 -4.22 -9.16
N ALA A 16 -56.28 -3.13 -9.90
CA ALA A 16 -54.95 -2.60 -10.16
C ALA A 16 -54.23 -2.17 -8.87
N LEU A 17 -54.95 -1.56 -7.91
CA LEU A 17 -54.39 -1.23 -6.60
C LEU A 17 -54.03 -2.49 -5.81
N VAL A 18 -54.90 -3.49 -5.75
CA VAL A 18 -54.63 -4.73 -5.02
C VAL A 18 -53.43 -5.46 -5.62
N VAL A 19 -53.33 -5.53 -6.95
CA VAL A 19 -52.18 -6.15 -7.62
C VAL A 19 -50.92 -5.33 -7.42
N GLY A 20 -50.98 -4.02 -7.58
CA GLY A 20 -49.81 -3.14 -7.40
C GLY A 20 -49.29 -3.11 -5.95
N ILE A 21 -50.19 -3.06 -4.95
CA ILE A 21 -49.84 -3.15 -3.54
C ILE A 21 -49.31 -4.55 -3.22
N GLY A 22 -49.95 -5.60 -3.74
CA GLY A 22 -49.50 -6.99 -3.56
C GLY A 22 -48.10 -7.23 -4.10
N GLN A 23 -47.77 -6.67 -5.28
CA GLN A 23 -46.42 -6.73 -5.85
C GLN A 23 -45.36 -5.99 -4.97
N LYS A 24 -45.77 -4.98 -4.21
CA LYS A 24 -44.88 -4.25 -3.33
C LYS A 24 -44.82 -4.81 -1.90
N THR A 25 -45.68 -5.74 -1.53
CA THR A 25 -45.81 -6.29 -0.17
C THR A 25 -45.72 -7.82 -0.17
N PHE A 26 -46.81 -8.49 -0.54
CA PHE A 26 -46.91 -9.96 -0.41
C PHE A 26 -46.15 -10.73 -1.49
N TRP A 27 -45.98 -10.14 -2.66
CA TRP A 27 -45.26 -10.75 -3.79
C TRP A 27 -43.95 -10.02 -4.09
N ALA A 28 -43.51 -9.13 -3.19
CA ALA A 28 -42.21 -8.50 -3.32
C ALA A 28 -41.13 -9.58 -3.26
N PRO A 29 -40.15 -9.58 -4.18
CA PRO A 29 -38.97 -10.43 -4.05
C PRO A 29 -38.21 -10.08 -2.75
N PRO A 30 -37.45 -11.00 -2.18
CA PRO A 30 -36.64 -10.71 -1.00
C PRO A 30 -35.67 -9.58 -1.32
N GLU A 31 -35.38 -8.74 -0.33
CA GLU A 31 -34.44 -7.59 -0.48
C GLU A 31 -33.01 -8.04 -0.78
N THR A 32 -32.68 -9.28 -0.39
CA THR A 32 -31.36 -9.89 -0.63
C THR A 32 -31.54 -11.31 -1.15
N VAL A 33 -30.61 -11.74 -1.97
CA VAL A 33 -30.50 -13.13 -2.46
C VAL A 33 -29.12 -13.69 -2.13
N THR A 34 -29.02 -15.02 -2.09
CA THR A 34 -27.77 -15.71 -1.76
C THR A 34 -27.35 -16.58 -2.94
N ALA A 35 -26.17 -16.30 -3.50
CA ALA A 35 -25.49 -17.18 -4.43
C ALA A 35 -24.60 -18.18 -3.70
N THR A 36 -24.56 -19.41 -4.19
CA THR A 36 -23.77 -20.50 -3.61
C THR A 36 -22.77 -21.06 -4.62
N MET A 37 -21.70 -21.65 -4.12
CA MET A 37 -20.69 -22.31 -4.95
C MET A 37 -21.28 -23.46 -5.78
N PRO A 38 -20.82 -23.64 -7.04
CA PRO A 38 -21.14 -24.82 -7.84
C PRO A 38 -20.39 -26.04 -7.28
N GLN A 39 -20.79 -27.24 -7.74
CA GLN A 39 -19.99 -28.45 -7.47
C GLN A 39 -18.69 -28.41 -8.29
N LEU A 40 -17.57 -28.54 -7.61
CA LEU A 40 -16.23 -28.53 -8.20
C LEU A 40 -15.67 -29.94 -8.31
N SER A 41 -14.80 -30.17 -9.29
CA SER A 41 -14.24 -31.49 -9.59
C SER A 41 -12.88 -31.76 -8.94
N GLY A 42 -12.37 -30.87 -8.08
CA GLY A 42 -11.05 -31.00 -7.44
C GLY A 42 -10.98 -30.27 -6.11
N GLU A 43 -9.99 -30.66 -5.29
CA GLU A 43 -9.60 -29.97 -4.07
C GLU A 43 -8.27 -29.23 -4.33
N ALA A 44 -8.13 -28.02 -3.80
CA ALA A 44 -6.94 -27.19 -3.95
C ALA A 44 -6.54 -26.59 -2.59
N PRO A 45 -5.25 -26.29 -2.36
CA PRO A 45 -4.78 -25.66 -1.12
C PRO A 45 -5.23 -24.19 -1.01
N LEU A 46 -5.71 -23.59 -2.10
CA LEU A 46 -6.12 -22.19 -2.17
C LEU A 46 -7.49 -22.04 -2.84
N THR A 47 -8.24 -21.02 -2.40
CA THR A 47 -9.42 -20.51 -3.10
C THR A 47 -9.25 -19.00 -3.29
N LEU A 48 -9.22 -18.56 -4.53
CA LEU A 48 -9.18 -17.14 -4.92
C LEU A 48 -10.61 -16.65 -5.15
N ILE A 49 -10.99 -15.57 -4.51
CA ILE A 49 -12.23 -14.84 -4.80
C ILE A 49 -11.83 -13.51 -5.42
N GLU A 50 -12.07 -13.37 -6.72
CA GLU A 50 -11.64 -12.21 -7.49
C GLU A 50 -12.47 -10.94 -7.19
N SER A 51 -11.90 -9.78 -7.49
CA SER A 51 -12.53 -8.46 -7.32
C SER A 51 -13.92 -8.35 -7.96
N SER A 52 -14.13 -9.04 -9.07
CA SER A 52 -15.40 -9.11 -9.80
C SER A 52 -16.60 -9.63 -8.96
N VAL A 53 -16.32 -10.38 -7.88
CA VAL A 53 -17.36 -10.83 -6.93
C VAL A 53 -17.84 -9.66 -6.05
N ASN A 54 -16.99 -8.66 -5.82
CA ASN A 54 -17.33 -7.44 -5.06
C ASN A 54 -17.82 -6.31 -5.98
N ASP A 55 -18.74 -6.60 -6.89
CA ASP A 55 -19.32 -5.58 -7.78
C ASP A 55 -20.11 -4.54 -6.94
N PRO A 56 -19.80 -3.24 -7.07
CA PRO A 56 -20.54 -2.17 -6.37
C PRO A 56 -22.04 -2.16 -6.61
N LYS A 57 -22.51 -2.77 -7.71
CA LYS A 57 -23.96 -2.95 -7.99
C LYS A 57 -24.63 -3.95 -7.08
N LEU A 58 -23.85 -4.82 -6.44
CA LEU A 58 -24.34 -5.87 -5.55
C LEU A 58 -24.16 -5.51 -4.07
N ASP A 59 -23.70 -4.29 -3.75
CA ASP A 59 -23.44 -3.84 -2.37
C ASP A 59 -24.72 -3.82 -1.51
N PRO A 60 -24.69 -4.31 -0.26
CA PRO A 60 -23.51 -4.87 0.43
C PRO A 60 -23.25 -6.35 0.05
N VAL A 61 -22.00 -6.68 -0.21
CA VAL A 61 -21.56 -8.05 -0.43
C VAL A 61 -21.10 -8.66 0.91
N GLU A 62 -21.81 -9.69 1.36
CA GLU A 62 -21.47 -10.44 2.57
C GLU A 62 -21.18 -11.89 2.20
N LEU A 63 -19.94 -12.32 2.48
CA LEU A 63 -19.46 -13.67 2.26
C LEU A 63 -19.61 -14.50 3.53
N VAL A 64 -20.26 -15.64 3.45
CA VAL A 64 -20.23 -16.65 4.52
C VAL A 64 -19.39 -17.83 4.03
N ILE A 65 -18.25 -18.04 4.70
CA ILE A 65 -17.27 -19.06 4.36
C ILE A 65 -17.30 -20.12 5.44
N LYS A 66 -17.41 -21.40 5.05
CA LYS A 66 -17.40 -22.54 5.96
C LYS A 66 -16.27 -23.50 5.63
N SER A 67 -15.63 -24.02 6.65
CA SER A 67 -14.52 -24.98 6.56
C SER A 67 -14.69 -26.11 7.56
N LYS A 68 -13.95 -27.19 7.34
CA LYS A 68 -13.86 -28.32 8.29
C LYS A 68 -12.92 -28.04 9.45
N GLY A 69 -12.02 -27.06 9.30
CA GLY A 69 -10.99 -26.70 10.27
C GLY A 69 -10.62 -25.21 10.16
N GLU A 70 -9.53 -24.85 10.80
CA GLU A 70 -8.99 -23.49 10.76
C GLU A 70 -8.60 -23.09 9.33
N PHE A 71 -8.96 -21.87 8.96
CA PHE A 71 -8.58 -21.28 7.68
C PHE A 71 -8.34 -19.77 7.83
N THR A 72 -7.62 -19.20 6.88
CA THR A 72 -7.32 -17.77 6.79
C THR A 72 -7.92 -17.20 5.51
N ALA A 73 -8.49 -16.01 5.62
CA ALA A 73 -8.91 -15.16 4.52
C ALA A 73 -7.97 -13.96 4.47
N SER A 74 -7.25 -13.78 3.37
CA SER A 74 -6.23 -12.74 3.18
C SER A 74 -6.62 -11.84 2.01
N LEU A 75 -6.79 -10.54 2.26
CA LEU A 75 -7.15 -9.53 1.27
C LEU A 75 -5.89 -8.89 0.69
N GLY A 76 -5.76 -8.87 -0.63
CA GLY A 76 -4.65 -8.26 -1.34
C GLY A 76 -5.09 -7.66 -2.67
N ARG A 77 -4.20 -6.89 -3.31
CA ARG A 77 -4.45 -6.45 -4.69
C ARG A 77 -4.45 -7.64 -5.63
N ASP A 78 -5.28 -7.64 -6.64
CA ASP A 78 -5.45 -8.77 -7.57
C ASP A 78 -4.10 -9.27 -8.08
N TYR A 79 -3.29 -8.40 -8.68
CA TYR A 79 -1.99 -8.79 -9.23
C TYR A 79 -1.00 -9.32 -8.16
N ASP A 80 -1.13 -8.89 -6.91
CA ASP A 80 -0.31 -9.36 -5.80
C ASP A 80 -0.74 -10.74 -5.32
N VAL A 81 -2.04 -10.96 -5.25
CA VAL A 81 -2.62 -12.26 -4.90
C VAL A 81 -2.30 -13.29 -5.98
N GLU A 82 -2.45 -12.93 -7.27
CA GLU A 82 -2.06 -13.78 -8.39
C GLU A 82 -0.57 -14.15 -8.37
N ALA A 83 0.31 -13.15 -8.11
CA ALA A 83 1.74 -13.38 -8.01
C ALA A 83 2.09 -14.27 -6.80
N TRP A 84 1.33 -14.18 -5.72
CA TRP A 84 1.50 -15.04 -4.55
C TRP A 84 1.05 -16.47 -4.83
N ILE A 85 -0.09 -16.66 -5.51
CA ILE A 85 -0.59 -17.96 -5.97
C ILE A 85 0.44 -18.64 -6.89
N GLY A 86 0.95 -17.90 -7.90
CA GLY A 86 1.92 -18.43 -8.87
C GLY A 86 1.42 -19.74 -9.50
N ASP A 87 2.22 -20.79 -9.42
CA ASP A 87 1.91 -22.11 -9.99
C ASP A 87 1.08 -23.03 -9.07
N ALA A 88 0.51 -22.52 -7.97
CA ALA A 88 -0.27 -23.32 -7.02
C ALA A 88 -1.63 -23.73 -7.59
N ALA A 89 -2.07 -24.94 -7.24
CA ALA A 89 -3.44 -25.35 -7.50
C ALA A 89 -4.41 -24.46 -6.70
N HIS A 90 -5.46 -23.99 -7.34
CA HIS A 90 -6.45 -23.15 -6.69
C HIS A 90 -7.84 -23.28 -7.33
N VAL A 91 -8.85 -22.89 -6.59
CA VAL A 91 -10.19 -22.63 -7.10
C VAL A 91 -10.32 -21.14 -7.30
N SER A 92 -10.59 -20.66 -8.52
CA SER A 92 -10.87 -19.26 -8.82
C SER A 92 -12.36 -19.02 -8.89
N VAL A 93 -12.86 -18.05 -8.12
CA VAL A 93 -14.24 -17.58 -8.13
C VAL A 93 -14.27 -16.24 -8.84
N THR A 94 -14.77 -16.23 -10.09
CA THR A 94 -14.63 -15.13 -11.03
C THR A 94 -15.88 -14.25 -11.14
N GLY A 95 -16.94 -14.52 -10.39
CA GLY A 95 -18.14 -13.70 -10.41
C GLY A 95 -19.38 -14.39 -9.86
N ILE A 96 -20.53 -13.73 -10.05
CA ILE A 96 -21.86 -14.20 -9.62
C ILE A 96 -22.80 -14.23 -10.83
N ASP A 97 -23.38 -15.39 -11.13
CA ASP A 97 -24.52 -15.52 -12.02
C ASP A 97 -25.78 -15.11 -11.25
N THR A 98 -26.18 -13.86 -11.41
CA THR A 98 -27.35 -13.27 -10.72
C THR A 98 -28.67 -13.89 -11.17
N THR A 99 -28.73 -14.48 -12.39
CA THR A 99 -29.95 -15.14 -12.91
C THR A 99 -30.21 -16.47 -12.23
N ASN A 100 -29.15 -17.26 -11.99
CA ASN A 100 -29.25 -18.60 -11.39
C ASN A 100 -28.88 -18.60 -9.91
N HIS A 101 -28.48 -17.46 -9.35
CA HIS A 101 -27.99 -17.30 -7.97
C HIS A 101 -26.85 -18.28 -7.64
N LYS A 102 -25.87 -18.35 -8.53
CA LYS A 102 -24.67 -19.21 -8.37
C LYS A 102 -23.42 -18.42 -8.58
N MET A 103 -22.38 -18.79 -7.83
CA MET A 103 -21.04 -18.30 -8.09
C MET A 103 -20.47 -18.98 -9.34
N ILE A 104 -19.67 -18.24 -10.11
CA ILE A 104 -18.92 -18.76 -11.25
C ILE A 104 -17.56 -19.14 -10.71
N ALA A 105 -17.20 -20.43 -10.79
CA ALA A 105 -15.94 -20.91 -10.23
C ALA A 105 -15.31 -21.99 -11.10
N GLU A 106 -13.98 -21.95 -11.19
CA GLU A 106 -13.16 -22.89 -11.95
C GLU A 106 -12.02 -23.46 -11.10
N TYR A 107 -11.57 -24.67 -11.40
CA TYR A 107 -10.43 -25.30 -10.77
C TYR A 107 -9.20 -25.22 -11.66
N ALA A 108 -8.15 -24.58 -11.16
CA ALA A 108 -6.83 -24.52 -11.79
C ALA A 108 -5.89 -25.54 -11.14
N LYS A 109 -5.26 -26.36 -11.99
CA LYS A 109 -4.26 -27.35 -11.56
C LYS A 109 -2.92 -26.68 -11.28
N GLY A 110 -2.19 -27.19 -10.27
CA GLY A 110 -0.88 -26.67 -9.93
C GLY A 110 -0.24 -27.42 -8.77
N GLU A 111 0.66 -26.75 -8.06
CA GLU A 111 1.29 -27.26 -6.84
C GLU A 111 0.24 -27.55 -5.76
N ALA A 112 0.33 -28.74 -5.16
CA ALA A 112 -0.63 -29.19 -4.15
C ALA A 112 -0.35 -28.64 -2.74
N GLU A 113 0.85 -28.16 -2.46
CA GLU A 113 1.26 -27.60 -1.17
C GLU A 113 1.90 -26.24 -1.39
N VAL A 114 1.53 -25.27 -0.57
CA VAL A 114 2.06 -23.89 -0.58
C VAL A 114 2.38 -23.44 0.85
N PRO A 115 3.19 -22.38 1.05
CA PRO A 115 3.33 -21.75 2.35
C PRO A 115 1.97 -21.25 2.89
N ASN A 116 1.83 -21.13 4.20
CA ASN A 116 0.66 -20.51 4.78
C ASN A 116 0.70 -18.97 4.51
N PRO A 117 -0.31 -18.39 3.85
CA PRO A 117 -0.34 -16.95 3.56
C PRO A 117 -0.60 -16.07 4.79
N ALA A 118 -0.98 -16.68 5.91
CA ALA A 118 -1.33 -15.95 7.11
C ALA A 118 -0.19 -15.07 7.63
N GLY A 119 -0.39 -13.76 7.62
CA GLY A 119 0.58 -12.79 8.12
C GLY A 119 1.68 -12.40 7.13
N ASP A 120 1.60 -12.81 5.87
CA ASP A 120 2.50 -12.33 4.83
C ASP A 120 2.27 -10.83 4.54
N ASP A 121 3.36 -10.10 4.34
CA ASP A 121 3.35 -8.65 4.18
C ASP A 121 2.61 -8.16 2.93
N ILE A 122 2.49 -9.00 1.91
CA ILE A 122 1.85 -8.69 0.64
C ILE A 122 0.33 -8.46 0.80
N PHE A 123 -0.29 -9.08 1.80
CA PHE A 123 -1.72 -8.91 2.06
C PHE A 123 -1.98 -7.67 2.90
N PHE A 124 -3.05 -6.95 2.54
CA PHE A 124 -3.50 -5.78 3.31
C PHE A 124 -4.02 -6.21 4.69
N ASP A 125 -4.89 -7.22 4.73
CA ASP A 125 -5.47 -7.79 5.95
C ASP A 125 -5.54 -9.31 5.85
N SER A 126 -5.50 -9.97 6.99
CA SER A 126 -5.65 -11.43 7.10
C SER A 126 -6.44 -11.77 8.35
N GLN A 127 -7.53 -12.50 8.19
CA GLN A 127 -8.40 -12.94 9.26
C GLN A 127 -8.42 -14.47 9.33
N THR A 128 -8.34 -15.03 10.52
CA THR A 128 -8.37 -16.48 10.74
C THR A 128 -9.63 -16.88 11.51
N ALA A 129 -10.26 -17.97 11.10
CA ALA A 129 -11.41 -18.56 11.77
C ALA A 129 -11.28 -20.08 11.84
N GLU A 130 -11.91 -20.70 12.87
CA GLU A 130 -11.82 -22.14 13.06
C GLU A 130 -12.74 -22.95 12.12
N GLN A 131 -13.95 -22.51 11.86
CA GLN A 131 -14.93 -23.24 11.04
C GLN A 131 -15.81 -22.38 10.17
N THR A 132 -16.17 -21.17 10.62
CA THR A 132 -17.07 -20.29 9.89
C THR A 132 -16.63 -18.86 10.03
N MET A 133 -16.63 -18.13 8.92
CA MET A 133 -16.35 -16.70 8.86
C MET A 133 -17.46 -16.00 8.09
N THR A 134 -17.96 -14.91 8.64
CA THR A 134 -18.77 -13.94 7.90
C THR A 134 -17.83 -12.78 7.56
N TYR A 135 -17.52 -12.63 6.30
CA TYR A 135 -16.61 -11.61 5.80
C TYR A 135 -17.39 -10.54 5.04
N ARG A 136 -17.35 -9.30 5.56
CA ARG A 136 -17.90 -8.14 4.85
C ARG A 136 -16.78 -7.52 4.03
N TRP A 137 -16.95 -7.54 2.72
CA TRP A 137 -15.92 -7.04 1.81
C TRP A 137 -15.92 -5.52 1.77
N THR A 138 -14.83 -4.93 2.21
CA THR A 138 -14.58 -3.48 2.10
C THR A 138 -13.21 -3.29 1.48
N ALA A 139 -13.15 -2.70 0.29
CA ALA A 139 -11.89 -2.36 -0.34
C ALA A 139 -11.21 -1.21 0.42
N PRO A 140 -9.89 -1.32 0.72
CA PRO A 140 -9.18 -0.29 1.49
C PRO A 140 -9.03 1.04 0.75
N ASP A 141 -8.87 0.99 -0.56
CA ASP A 141 -8.74 2.13 -1.48
C ASP A 141 -9.21 1.74 -2.89
N SER A 142 -8.98 2.60 -3.88
CA SER A 142 -9.29 2.33 -5.29
C SER A 142 -8.43 1.20 -5.86
N GLY A 143 -8.89 0.58 -6.94
CA GLY A 143 -8.27 -0.56 -7.62
C GLY A 143 -8.91 -1.88 -7.24
N ASP A 144 -8.42 -2.95 -7.86
CA ASP A 144 -8.98 -4.29 -7.73
C ASP A 144 -8.34 -5.03 -6.55
N TRP A 145 -9.19 -5.66 -5.74
CA TRP A 145 -8.81 -6.37 -4.54
C TRP A 145 -9.40 -7.77 -4.55
N SER A 146 -8.58 -8.77 -4.31
CA SER A 146 -8.99 -10.18 -4.24
C SER A 146 -8.81 -10.75 -2.83
N LEU A 147 -9.63 -11.74 -2.51
CA LEU A 147 -9.57 -12.45 -1.25
C LEU A 147 -9.03 -13.86 -1.48
N LEU A 148 -7.93 -14.20 -0.82
CA LEU A 148 -7.31 -15.51 -0.85
C LEU A 148 -7.68 -16.30 0.40
N LEU A 149 -8.25 -17.49 0.23
CA LEU A 149 -8.54 -18.42 1.31
C LEU A 149 -7.52 -19.55 1.31
N ALA A 150 -7.06 -19.93 2.50
CA ALA A 150 -6.14 -21.06 2.68
C ALA A 150 -6.39 -21.77 4.02
N ALA A 151 -6.25 -23.09 4.03
CA ALA A 151 -6.27 -23.92 5.24
C ALA A 151 -4.84 -24.38 5.57
N GLY A 152 -4.01 -23.43 6.03
CA GLY A 152 -2.60 -23.66 6.34
C GLY A 152 -1.70 -23.97 5.13
N GLY A 153 -2.23 -23.93 3.90
CA GLY A 153 -1.49 -24.16 2.66
C GLY A 153 -1.25 -25.62 2.28
N LYS A 154 -1.70 -26.58 3.09
CA LYS A 154 -1.56 -28.03 2.85
C LYS A 154 -2.90 -28.73 2.76
N ASP A 155 -3.84 -28.35 3.59
CA ASP A 155 -5.20 -28.87 3.54
C ASP A 155 -6.00 -28.14 2.45
N ALA A 156 -7.10 -28.76 2.00
CA ALA A 156 -7.98 -28.15 1.02
C ALA A 156 -8.59 -26.85 1.55
N ALA A 157 -8.44 -25.79 0.79
CA ALA A 157 -9.03 -24.50 1.12
C ALA A 157 -10.57 -24.57 1.14
N PRO A 158 -11.26 -23.70 1.91
CA PRO A 158 -12.71 -23.65 1.93
C PRO A 158 -13.29 -23.39 0.54
N VAL A 159 -14.29 -24.21 0.15
CA VAL A 159 -15.10 -24.03 -1.06
C VAL A 159 -16.59 -23.97 -0.74
N ASP A 160 -17.01 -24.17 0.51
CA ASP A 160 -18.38 -23.92 0.97
C ASP A 160 -18.56 -22.43 1.25
N ILE A 161 -18.78 -21.68 0.18
CA ILE A 161 -18.89 -20.23 0.19
C ILE A 161 -20.25 -19.82 -0.31
N SER A 162 -20.88 -18.88 0.36
CA SER A 162 -22.09 -18.23 -0.09
C SER A 162 -21.96 -16.71 -0.02
N VAL A 163 -22.52 -16.03 -1.01
CA VAL A 163 -22.54 -14.57 -1.11
C VAL A 163 -23.96 -14.08 -1.02
N THR A 164 -24.23 -13.20 -0.07
CA THR A 164 -25.51 -12.50 0.03
C THR A 164 -25.34 -11.08 -0.52
N TYR A 165 -26.20 -10.70 -1.46
CA TYR A 165 -26.15 -9.42 -2.15
C TYR A 165 -27.56 -8.84 -2.33
N ALA A 166 -27.65 -7.53 -2.63
CA ALA A 166 -28.91 -6.85 -2.88
C ALA A 166 -29.63 -7.44 -4.10
N ASN A 167 -30.91 -7.65 -3.99
CA ASN A 167 -31.75 -8.17 -5.07
C ASN A 167 -32.35 -7.02 -5.86
N ASP A 168 -31.88 -6.84 -7.08
CA ASP A 168 -32.41 -5.82 -8.02
C ASP A 168 -33.62 -6.27 -8.82
N ASP A 169 -34.21 -7.42 -8.50
CA ASP A 169 -35.45 -7.89 -9.13
C ASP A 169 -36.61 -6.94 -8.83
N ALA A 170 -36.57 -5.78 -9.48
CA ALA A 170 -37.63 -4.78 -9.36
C ALA A 170 -38.92 -5.31 -10.00
N MET A 171 -40.03 -5.16 -9.31
CA MET A 171 -41.37 -5.29 -9.91
C MET A 171 -41.74 -3.97 -10.62
N PRO A 172 -41.37 -3.78 -11.92
CA PRO A 172 -41.43 -2.47 -12.60
C PRO A 172 -42.86 -1.95 -12.74
N PHE A 173 -43.86 -2.85 -12.66
CA PHE A 173 -45.26 -2.49 -12.80
C PHE A 173 -45.96 -2.18 -11.47
N ALA A 174 -45.35 -2.39 -10.32
CA ALA A 174 -45.99 -2.16 -9.02
C ALA A 174 -46.42 -0.70 -8.83
N LEU A 175 -45.53 0.24 -9.02
CA LEU A 175 -45.81 1.67 -8.87
C LEU A 175 -46.76 2.21 -9.96
N PRO A 176 -46.59 1.92 -11.26
CA PRO A 176 -47.56 2.26 -12.31
C PRO A 176 -48.97 1.74 -12.04
N LEU A 177 -49.10 0.49 -11.57
CA LEU A 177 -50.41 -0.11 -11.25
C LEU A 177 -51.06 0.57 -10.05
N ILE A 178 -50.34 0.93 -9.02
CA ILE A 178 -50.85 1.68 -7.86
C ILE A 178 -51.35 3.05 -8.31
N ILE A 179 -50.57 3.79 -9.10
CA ILE A 179 -50.94 5.12 -9.59
C ILE A 179 -52.16 5.03 -10.53
N ALA A 180 -52.13 4.13 -11.51
CA ALA A 180 -53.23 3.94 -12.44
C ALA A 180 -54.51 3.48 -11.72
N GLY A 181 -54.39 2.57 -10.75
CA GLY A 181 -55.48 2.10 -9.93
C GLY A 181 -56.13 3.20 -9.09
N ALA A 182 -55.30 4.05 -8.46
CA ALA A 182 -55.76 5.20 -7.70
C ALA A 182 -56.50 6.22 -8.62
N LEU A 183 -55.94 6.52 -9.78
CA LEU A 183 -56.54 7.44 -10.75
C LEU A 183 -57.90 6.90 -11.29
N LEU A 184 -58.00 5.60 -11.59
CA LEU A 184 -59.21 4.98 -12.02
C LEU A 184 -60.31 4.98 -10.95
N LEU A 185 -59.95 4.77 -9.68
CA LEU A 185 -60.87 4.88 -8.56
C LEU A 185 -61.39 6.31 -8.40
N VAL A 186 -60.50 7.29 -8.41
CA VAL A 186 -60.92 8.71 -8.33
C VAL A 186 -61.78 9.11 -9.51
N PHE A 187 -61.45 8.69 -10.72
CA PHE A 187 -62.25 8.91 -11.92
C PHE A 187 -63.63 8.26 -11.83
N GLY A 188 -63.69 7.00 -11.37
CA GLY A 188 -64.93 6.29 -11.15
C GLY A 188 -65.86 6.96 -10.12
N LEU A 189 -65.29 7.41 -8.99
CA LEU A 189 -65.99 8.16 -7.95
C LEU A 189 -66.47 9.52 -8.47
N ALA A 190 -65.66 10.24 -9.22
CA ALA A 190 -66.05 11.53 -9.83
C ALA A 190 -67.24 11.36 -10.81
N LEU A 191 -67.21 10.34 -11.66
CA LEU A 191 -68.30 10.01 -12.55
C LEU A 191 -69.61 9.63 -11.81
N LEU A 192 -69.48 9.02 -10.63
CA LEU A 192 -70.63 8.65 -9.78
C LEU A 192 -71.24 9.90 -9.10
N ALA A 193 -70.37 10.80 -8.62
CA ALA A 193 -70.73 12.03 -7.88
C ALA A 193 -71.38 13.12 -8.79
N MET A 194 -71.04 13.15 -10.05
CA MET A 194 -71.60 14.13 -10.98
C MET A 194 -73.12 13.90 -11.16
N ARG A 195 -73.94 14.76 -10.63
CA ARG A 195 -75.43 14.76 -10.84
C ARG A 195 -75.75 15.19 -12.29
N PRO A 196 -76.76 14.62 -12.94
CA PRO A 196 -77.21 15.09 -14.25
C PRO A 196 -77.86 16.46 -14.10
N GLY A 197 -77.08 17.49 -14.44
CA GLY A 197 -77.60 18.86 -14.45
C GLY A 197 -78.63 19.04 -15.56
N LYS A 198 -79.84 19.47 -15.21
CA LYS A 198 -80.80 20.03 -16.18
C LYS A 198 -80.20 21.32 -16.73
N ALA A 199 -79.98 21.37 -18.01
CA ALA A 199 -79.57 22.59 -18.72
C ALA A 199 -80.51 23.74 -18.41
N LYS A 200 -80.08 24.78 -17.73
CA LYS A 200 -80.65 26.10 -17.72
C LYS A 200 -79.68 27.05 -18.37
N THR A 201 -80.09 27.58 -19.48
CA THR A 201 -79.46 28.69 -20.18
C THR A 201 -79.42 29.94 -19.28
N GLY A 202 -78.24 30.56 -19.10
CA GLY A 202 -78.18 31.87 -18.45
C GLY A 202 -76.76 32.18 -17.88
N SER A 203 -76.03 32.90 -18.68
CA SER A 203 -75.06 33.98 -18.33
C SER A 203 -74.26 33.94 -17.05
N ASN A 204 -72.98 34.08 -17.28
CA ASN A 204 -71.90 34.75 -16.50
C ASN A 204 -71.34 34.14 -15.23
N THR A 205 -70.09 33.94 -15.37
CA THR A 205 -68.93 34.34 -14.51
C THR A 205 -68.51 33.45 -13.35
N GLN A 206 -67.25 33.19 -13.44
CA GLN A 206 -66.24 32.87 -12.39
C GLN A 206 -66.14 31.45 -11.84
N HIS A 207 -65.11 30.90 -12.32
CA HIS A 207 -64.08 30.03 -11.68
C HIS A 207 -64.34 29.54 -10.26
N SER A 208 -64.38 28.25 -10.12
CA SER A 208 -63.76 27.60 -8.96
C SER A 208 -63.08 26.31 -9.43
N VAL A 209 -61.81 26.45 -9.71
CA VAL A 209 -60.87 25.33 -9.80
C VAL A 209 -60.48 24.99 -8.37
N ALA A 210 -61.26 24.16 -7.73
CA ALA A 210 -60.95 23.68 -6.39
C ALA A 210 -61.55 22.32 -6.15
N ALA A 211 -60.97 21.27 -6.74
CA ALA A 211 -61.20 19.88 -6.32
C ALA A 211 -60.20 18.90 -6.97
N VAL A 212 -58.93 19.20 -6.97
CA VAL A 212 -57.86 18.22 -7.35
C VAL A 212 -56.68 18.26 -6.38
N ALA A 213 -56.87 18.55 -5.13
CA ALA A 213 -55.80 18.62 -4.17
C ALA A 213 -56.10 17.93 -2.82
N VAL A 214 -56.59 16.69 -2.82
CA VAL A 214 -56.64 15.91 -1.57
C VAL A 214 -56.54 14.41 -1.85
N VAL A 215 -55.48 13.94 -2.45
CA VAL A 215 -55.09 12.51 -2.38
C VAL A 215 -53.56 12.33 -2.48
N ALA A 216 -52.79 13.31 -2.01
CA ALA A 216 -51.32 13.19 -1.99
C ALA A 216 -50.75 13.07 -0.59
N LEU A 217 -51.54 12.67 0.42
CA LEU A 217 -51.07 12.69 1.81
C LEU A 217 -51.51 11.46 2.63
N ALA A 218 -51.33 10.26 2.08
CA ALA A 218 -51.56 9.06 2.88
C ALA A 218 -50.67 7.87 2.51
N ILE A 219 -49.43 8.10 2.01
CA ILE A 219 -48.42 7.03 1.91
C ILE A 219 -47.05 7.63 2.30
N SER A 220 -46.93 8.04 3.54
CA SER A 220 -45.61 8.24 4.19
C SER A 220 -45.72 7.78 5.63
N GLY A 221 -45.89 6.49 5.79
CA GLY A 221 -45.79 5.80 7.07
C GLY A 221 -44.54 4.97 7.09
N VAL A 222 -43.38 5.64 7.13
CA VAL A 222 -42.10 5.00 7.56
C VAL A 222 -41.66 5.74 8.81
N SER A 223 -41.89 5.10 9.94
CA SER A 223 -41.41 5.49 11.24
C SER A 223 -39.90 5.21 11.32
N LEU A 224 -39.10 6.25 11.43
CA LEU A 224 -37.71 6.16 11.86
C LEU A 224 -37.67 6.00 13.40
N PRO A 225 -36.84 5.13 13.96
CA PRO A 225 -36.60 5.11 15.38
C PRO A 225 -35.70 6.27 15.79
N MET A 226 -36.22 7.15 16.65
CA MET A 226 -35.47 8.18 17.36
C MET A 226 -34.66 7.55 18.48
N ALA A 227 -33.36 7.80 18.52
CA ALA A 227 -32.53 7.66 19.70
C ALA A 227 -32.51 9.00 20.47
N PRO A 228 -32.44 8.99 21.81
CA PRO A 228 -32.56 10.20 22.60
C PRO A 228 -31.28 11.00 22.67
N SER A 229 -31.45 12.32 22.53
CA SER A 229 -30.45 13.34 22.77
C SER A 229 -30.67 13.90 24.17
N ASP A 230 -29.63 13.93 24.98
CA ASP A 230 -29.53 14.83 26.12
C ASP A 230 -28.56 15.97 25.80
N GLY A 231 -29.01 17.16 26.21
CA GLY A 231 -28.55 18.45 25.85
C GLY A 231 -27.34 18.98 26.63
N ASP A 232 -26.79 20.02 26.19
CA ASP A 232 -26.91 21.34 26.85
C ASP A 232 -26.13 22.42 26.09
N SER A 233 -26.79 23.54 25.98
CA SER A 233 -26.46 24.95 25.77
C SER A 233 -25.00 25.43 25.57
N ALA A 234 -24.74 26.29 24.56
CA ALA A 234 -24.60 27.74 24.71
C ALA A 234 -24.08 28.47 23.42
N LYS A 235 -24.93 29.40 23.00
CA LYS A 235 -24.71 30.78 22.47
C LYS A 235 -23.54 31.13 21.53
N ALA A 236 -23.98 31.56 20.36
CA ALA A 236 -23.81 32.87 19.74
C ALA A 236 -22.42 33.32 19.24
N SER A 237 -22.28 33.59 17.97
CA SER A 237 -22.20 34.98 17.47
C SER A 237 -22.25 35.02 15.93
N GLU A 238 -23.09 35.91 15.47
CA GLU A 238 -23.28 36.44 14.13
C GLU A 238 -22.02 37.13 13.58
N SER A 239 -21.73 36.99 12.29
CA SER A 239 -21.51 38.17 11.45
C SER A 239 -21.59 37.82 9.95
N ALA A 240 -22.46 38.55 9.30
CA ALA A 240 -22.68 38.59 7.87
C ALA A 240 -21.69 39.54 7.18
N GLN A 241 -21.43 39.25 5.88
CA GLN A 241 -21.34 40.22 4.78
C GLN A 241 -20.88 39.48 3.53
N LYS A 242 -21.66 39.47 2.53
CA LYS A 242 -22.13 40.33 1.46
C LYS A 242 -21.30 40.19 0.18
N SER A 243 -22.01 39.64 -0.78
CA SER A 243 -22.00 39.71 -2.25
C SER A 243 -21.04 40.69 -2.95
N GLU A 244 -20.56 40.24 -4.14
CA GLU A 244 -20.65 41.05 -5.35
C GLU A 244 -20.62 40.19 -6.62
N GLU A 245 -21.61 40.45 -7.49
CA GLU A 245 -21.72 40.00 -8.88
C GLU A 245 -20.76 40.77 -9.79
N ALA A 246 -20.26 40.11 -10.84
CA ALA A 246 -19.98 40.79 -12.12
C ALA A 246 -19.94 39.75 -13.26
N LYS A 247 -20.99 39.68 -14.01
CA LYS A 247 -21.20 39.98 -15.45
C LYS A 247 -20.31 39.27 -16.47
N SER A 248 -21.05 38.51 -17.28
CA SER A 248 -20.74 37.94 -18.59
C SER A 248 -20.30 38.97 -19.64
N GLU A 249 -19.42 38.55 -20.56
CA GLU A 249 -19.41 39.03 -21.93
C GLU A 249 -19.14 37.86 -22.91
N GLU A 250 -20.07 37.73 -23.85
CA GLU A 250 -20.00 36.89 -25.06
C GLU A 250 -18.97 37.46 -26.05
N ALA A 251 -18.21 36.57 -26.72
CA ALA A 251 -17.72 36.88 -28.05
C ALA A 251 -17.65 35.59 -28.90
N LYS A 252 -18.20 35.71 -30.09
CA LYS A 252 -18.50 34.77 -31.14
C LYS A 252 -17.30 34.04 -31.77
N SER A 253 -17.61 32.81 -32.12
CA SER A 253 -17.25 32.01 -33.31
C SER A 253 -16.21 32.52 -34.30
N ASP A 254 -15.26 31.60 -34.62
CA ASP A 254 -14.91 31.31 -36.01
C ASP A 254 -14.51 29.82 -36.18
N GLU A 255 -15.13 29.22 -37.20
CA GLU A 255 -14.87 27.84 -37.66
C GLU A 255 -13.50 27.77 -38.37
N ALA A 256 -12.73 26.73 -38.06
CA ALA A 256 -11.75 26.19 -38.99
C ALA A 256 -11.68 24.66 -38.86
N LYS A 257 -11.91 24.04 -39.99
CA LYS A 257 -11.90 22.63 -40.29
C LYS A 257 -10.61 21.88 -39.93
N GLY A 258 -10.79 20.68 -39.38
CA GLY A 258 -10.21 19.46 -39.96
C GLY A 258 -8.82 19.09 -39.53
N SER A 259 -8.74 18.13 -38.62
CA SER A 259 -7.99 16.90 -38.88
C SER A 259 -8.37 15.91 -37.77
N GLU A 260 -9.08 14.86 -38.12
CA GLU A 260 -9.19 13.65 -37.30
C GLU A 260 -7.80 13.04 -37.19
N SER A 261 -7.16 13.28 -36.05
CA SER A 261 -6.12 12.40 -35.54
C SER A 261 -6.79 11.56 -34.46
N ALA A 262 -7.07 10.32 -34.79
CA ALA A 262 -7.40 9.29 -33.81
C ALA A 262 -6.20 9.15 -32.87
N ALA A 263 -6.18 9.94 -31.81
CA ALA A 263 -5.38 9.64 -30.64
C ALA A 263 -6.12 8.49 -29.95
N SER A 264 -5.60 7.26 -30.11
CA SER A 264 -5.85 6.19 -29.18
C SER A 264 -5.43 6.71 -27.82
N SER A 265 -6.38 7.09 -26.99
CA SER A 265 -6.17 7.20 -25.54
C SER A 265 -5.88 5.77 -25.08
N GLU A 266 -4.59 5.38 -25.03
CA GLU A 266 -4.17 4.32 -24.13
C GLU A 266 -4.59 4.80 -22.75
N GLU A 267 -5.58 4.17 -22.18
CA GLU A 267 -5.98 4.35 -20.80
C GLU A 267 -4.77 3.92 -19.97
N GLU A 268 -4.04 4.90 -19.43
CA GLU A 268 -2.84 4.66 -18.64
C GLU A 268 -3.30 3.83 -17.43
N ALA A 269 -2.87 2.57 -17.36
CA ALA A 269 -3.29 1.65 -16.31
C ALA A 269 -3.00 2.28 -14.94
N ALA A 270 -3.99 2.31 -14.07
CA ALA A 270 -3.87 2.92 -12.75
C ALA A 270 -2.71 2.27 -11.99
N SER A 271 -1.81 3.10 -11.45
CA SER A 271 -0.67 2.63 -10.66
C SER A 271 -0.92 2.86 -9.17
N PHE A 272 -0.57 1.86 -8.35
CA PHE A 272 -0.80 1.87 -6.91
C PHE A 272 0.51 1.65 -6.15
N PRO A 273 0.64 2.17 -4.92
CA PRO A 273 1.82 1.91 -4.10
C PRO A 273 1.98 0.40 -3.85
N VAL A 274 3.23 -0.09 -3.96
CA VAL A 274 3.55 -1.51 -3.72
C VAL A 274 3.28 -1.98 -2.30
N ILE A 275 2.99 -1.06 -1.40
CA ILE A 275 2.57 -1.28 -0.01
C ILE A 275 1.78 -0.06 0.46
N THR A 276 0.66 -0.25 1.14
CA THR A 276 -0.10 0.84 1.75
C THR A 276 0.59 1.36 3.02
N GLU A 277 0.19 2.53 3.51
CA GLU A 277 0.76 3.08 4.74
C GLU A 277 0.50 2.19 5.95
N GLU A 278 -0.67 1.56 6.03
CA GLU A 278 -1.02 0.65 7.12
C GLU A 278 -0.20 -0.64 7.10
N GLN A 279 -0.03 -1.24 5.91
CA GLN A 279 0.87 -2.38 5.74
C GLN A 279 2.30 -2.00 6.11
N LEU A 280 2.79 -0.83 5.67
CA LEU A 280 4.14 -0.37 5.99
C LEU A 280 4.37 -0.23 7.50
N LYS A 281 3.40 0.31 8.25
CA LYS A 281 3.46 0.39 9.72
C LYS A 281 3.57 -1.00 10.35
N ARG A 282 2.76 -1.96 9.88
CA ARG A 282 2.79 -3.35 10.34
C ARG A 282 4.13 -4.02 10.03
N VAL A 283 4.60 -3.92 8.79
CA VAL A 283 5.88 -4.48 8.32
C VAL A 283 7.05 -3.96 9.16
N LEU A 284 7.11 -2.66 9.40
CA LEU A 284 8.17 -2.04 10.20
C LEU A 284 8.13 -2.50 11.66
N ALA A 285 6.95 -2.59 12.26
CA ALA A 285 6.79 -3.07 13.63
C ALA A 285 7.21 -4.54 13.78
N ASP A 286 6.83 -5.40 12.83
CA ASP A 286 7.22 -6.81 12.82
C ASP A 286 8.72 -6.99 12.57
N ALA A 287 9.30 -6.24 11.63
CA ALA A 287 10.74 -6.26 11.39
C ALA A 287 11.51 -5.84 12.66
N GLN A 288 11.12 -4.76 13.33
CA GLN A 288 11.72 -4.33 14.59
C GLN A 288 11.64 -5.43 15.65
N LYS A 289 10.45 -6.01 15.84
CA LYS A 289 10.21 -7.06 16.85
C LYS A 289 11.09 -8.31 16.61
N GLN A 290 11.15 -8.80 15.37
CA GLN A 290 11.91 -10.00 15.05
C GLN A 290 13.43 -9.76 15.12
N ILE A 291 13.90 -8.61 14.62
CA ILE A 291 15.31 -8.23 14.70
C ILE A 291 15.75 -8.03 16.15
N ALA A 292 14.92 -7.38 16.98
CA ALA A 292 15.22 -7.21 18.41
C ALA A 292 15.37 -8.56 19.15
N LYS A 293 14.52 -9.55 18.83
CA LYS A 293 14.66 -10.91 19.38
C LYS A 293 15.93 -11.61 18.93
N ALA A 294 16.34 -11.40 17.67
CA ALA A 294 17.60 -11.94 17.16
C ALA A 294 18.79 -11.28 17.85
N ASP A 295 18.76 -9.95 18.03
CA ASP A 295 19.81 -9.17 18.72
C ASP A 295 19.99 -9.60 20.18
N GLU A 296 18.90 -9.86 20.89
CA GLU A 296 18.95 -10.28 22.29
C GLU A 296 19.77 -11.56 22.49
N LYS A 297 19.69 -12.48 21.53
CA LYS A 297 20.32 -13.82 21.58
C LYS A 297 21.53 -13.98 20.65
N ASN A 298 21.88 -12.94 19.88
CA ASN A 298 22.84 -13.01 18.78
C ASN A 298 22.52 -14.17 17.81
N ASP A 299 21.22 -14.32 17.46
CA ASP A 299 20.70 -15.44 16.67
C ASP A 299 20.66 -15.08 15.19
N SER A 300 21.66 -15.55 14.44
CA SER A 300 21.77 -15.34 12.99
C SER A 300 20.62 -15.95 12.19
N LYS A 301 20.04 -17.07 12.67
CA LYS A 301 18.93 -17.74 11.98
C LYS A 301 17.61 -16.98 12.16
N ALA A 302 17.35 -16.51 13.37
CA ALA A 302 16.19 -15.65 13.64
C ALA A 302 16.27 -14.32 12.86
N LEU A 303 17.48 -13.77 12.71
CA LEU A 303 17.73 -12.55 11.95
C LEU A 303 17.34 -12.66 10.46
N GLU A 304 17.50 -13.83 9.84
CA GLU A 304 17.19 -14.07 8.42
C GLU A 304 15.72 -13.82 8.06
N GLN A 305 14.82 -13.94 9.01
CA GLN A 305 13.39 -13.78 8.74
C GLN A 305 13.04 -12.36 8.29
N ARG A 306 13.71 -11.34 8.83
CA ARG A 306 13.44 -9.93 8.55
C ARG A 306 14.67 -9.12 8.13
N SER A 307 15.76 -9.77 7.74
CA SER A 307 16.98 -9.10 7.26
C SER A 307 17.61 -9.82 6.07
N ALA A 308 18.28 -9.03 5.21
CA ALA A 308 19.03 -9.53 4.06
C ALA A 308 20.22 -8.60 3.73
N GLY A 309 21.01 -8.94 2.70
CA GLY A 309 22.05 -8.12 2.12
C GLY A 309 23.09 -7.63 3.14
N ALA A 310 23.51 -6.38 2.97
CA ALA A 310 24.55 -5.76 3.81
C ALA A 310 24.15 -5.69 5.28
N PHE A 311 22.91 -5.36 5.60
CA PHE A 311 22.42 -5.27 6.99
C PHE A 311 22.57 -6.60 7.73
N LYS A 312 22.11 -7.71 7.14
CA LYS A 312 22.24 -9.06 7.70
C LYS A 312 23.71 -9.44 7.89
N TYR A 313 24.53 -9.20 6.86
CA TYR A 313 25.96 -9.52 6.91
C TYR A 313 26.68 -8.82 8.06
N LEU A 314 26.49 -7.50 8.18
CA LEU A 314 27.14 -6.71 9.22
C LEU A 314 26.67 -7.09 10.62
N ARG A 315 25.38 -7.41 10.76
CA ARG A 315 24.81 -7.80 12.05
C ARG A 315 25.30 -9.19 12.49
N ASN A 316 25.43 -10.13 11.55
CA ASN A 316 26.01 -11.45 11.83
C ASN A 316 27.48 -11.33 12.25
N LYS A 317 28.27 -10.50 11.55
CA LYS A 317 29.66 -10.23 11.98
C LYS A 317 29.72 -9.65 13.40
N ARG A 318 28.79 -8.76 13.73
CA ARG A 318 28.70 -8.22 15.09
C ARG A 318 28.32 -9.30 16.12
N TYR A 319 27.40 -10.21 15.78
CA TYR A 319 27.03 -11.33 16.64
C TYR A 319 28.21 -12.29 16.89
N ASP A 320 28.99 -12.58 15.85
CA ASP A 320 30.18 -13.43 15.96
C ASP A 320 31.20 -12.79 16.92
N MET A 321 31.48 -11.49 16.74
CA MET A 321 32.38 -10.73 17.65
C MET A 321 31.86 -10.73 19.10
N LEU A 322 30.56 -10.58 19.32
CA LEU A 322 29.95 -10.60 20.65
C LEU A 322 30.04 -11.99 21.30
N LYS A 323 29.89 -13.08 20.51
CA LYS A 323 30.05 -14.47 21.00
C LYS A 323 31.51 -14.79 21.40
N GLU A 324 32.46 -14.18 20.70
CA GLU A 324 33.88 -14.29 20.99
C GLU A 324 34.35 -13.27 22.06
N GLU A 325 33.40 -12.59 22.71
CA GLU A 325 33.66 -11.60 23.78
C GLU A 325 34.54 -10.42 23.34
N PHE A 326 34.51 -10.07 22.05
CA PHE A 326 35.20 -8.88 21.55
C PHE A 326 34.60 -7.59 22.12
N LYS A 327 35.44 -6.60 22.30
CA LYS A 327 35.04 -5.27 22.81
C LYS A 327 34.30 -4.47 21.73
N VAL A 328 33.07 -4.83 21.49
CA VAL A 328 32.17 -4.18 20.53
C VAL A 328 30.82 -3.84 21.15
N ASP A 329 30.23 -2.75 20.71
CA ASP A 329 28.88 -2.38 21.12
C ASP A 329 27.83 -3.34 20.56
N LYS A 330 26.71 -3.48 21.26
CA LYS A 330 25.55 -4.19 20.72
C LYS A 330 25.04 -3.52 19.45
N PRO A 331 24.40 -4.28 18.54
CA PRO A 331 23.79 -3.71 17.35
C PRO A 331 22.82 -2.58 17.71
N MET A 332 22.80 -1.53 16.89
CA MET A 332 21.83 -0.44 17.04
C MET A 332 20.39 -0.97 16.89
N ALA A 333 19.53 -0.70 17.87
CA ALA A 333 18.12 -1.07 17.81
C ALA A 333 17.39 -0.29 16.70
N LEU A 334 16.47 -0.95 16.01
CA LEU A 334 15.59 -0.25 15.08
C LEU A 334 14.52 0.56 15.84
N THR A 335 14.21 1.73 15.34
CA THR A 335 13.14 2.60 15.86
C THR A 335 12.12 2.83 14.75
N THR A 336 10.92 2.25 14.89
CA THR A 336 9.92 2.24 13.82
C THR A 336 8.56 2.83 14.25
N GLN A 337 8.52 3.48 15.41
CA GLN A 337 7.28 3.98 16.03
C GLN A 337 6.63 5.12 15.23
N VAL A 338 7.45 5.94 14.57
CA VAL A 338 6.99 7.07 13.76
C VAL A 338 7.62 7.00 12.39
N ILE A 339 6.83 7.03 11.33
CA ILE A 339 7.29 7.19 9.94
C ILE A 339 7.34 8.70 9.66
N ARG A 340 8.52 9.23 9.35
CA ARG A 340 8.75 10.64 9.01
C ARG A 340 8.59 10.90 7.52
N SER A 341 9.04 9.97 6.69
CA SER A 341 8.93 10.01 5.23
C SER A 341 9.12 8.59 4.68
N ALA A 342 8.52 8.30 3.52
CA ALA A 342 8.64 7.00 2.88
C ALA A 342 8.62 7.13 1.35
N ALA A 343 9.70 6.73 0.71
CA ALA A 343 9.76 6.54 -0.73
C ALA A 343 9.26 5.13 -1.06
N VAL A 344 7.99 5.04 -1.43
CA VAL A 344 7.28 3.80 -1.79
C VAL A 344 6.97 3.86 -3.29
N PRO A 345 7.56 2.99 -4.12
CA PRO A 345 7.27 2.95 -5.53
C PRO A 345 5.81 2.59 -5.82
N ASN A 346 5.28 3.13 -6.92
CA ASN A 346 4.04 2.66 -7.50
C ASN A 346 4.30 1.62 -8.59
N ALA A 347 3.34 0.73 -8.77
CA ALA A 347 3.35 -0.32 -9.78
C ALA A 347 1.95 -0.54 -10.34
N THR A 348 1.88 -0.97 -11.60
CA THR A 348 0.66 -1.40 -12.29
C THR A 348 0.51 -2.92 -12.29
N GLU A 349 1.53 -3.63 -11.87
CA GLU A 349 1.63 -5.09 -11.86
C GLU A 349 2.57 -5.57 -10.75
N ALA A 350 2.52 -6.86 -10.40
CA ALA A 350 3.42 -7.46 -9.44
C ALA A 350 4.84 -7.60 -10.02
N LYS A 351 5.71 -6.67 -9.68
CA LYS A 351 7.14 -6.73 -10.01
C LYS A 351 7.98 -6.95 -8.77
N PHE A 352 8.93 -7.86 -8.84
CA PHE A 352 9.89 -8.17 -7.78
C PHE A 352 11.34 -8.13 -8.30
N PRO A 353 12.33 -7.84 -7.42
CA PRO A 353 12.17 -7.44 -6.03
C PRO A 353 11.54 -6.06 -5.88
N ARG A 354 10.77 -5.83 -4.81
CA ARG A 354 10.27 -4.50 -4.43
C ARG A 354 11.22 -3.84 -3.46
N VAL A 355 11.48 -2.55 -3.64
CA VAL A 355 12.37 -1.76 -2.79
C VAL A 355 11.62 -0.56 -2.24
N ILE A 356 11.68 -0.36 -0.93
CA ILE A 356 11.16 0.83 -0.26
C ILE A 356 12.25 1.45 0.61
N SER A 357 12.27 2.78 0.70
CA SER A 357 13.19 3.52 1.58
C SER A 357 12.39 4.44 2.50
N VAL A 358 12.62 4.33 3.80
CA VAL A 358 11.83 5.05 4.81
C VAL A 358 12.74 5.74 5.82
N VAL A 359 12.25 6.84 6.39
CA VAL A 359 12.82 7.47 7.56
C VAL A 359 11.89 7.29 8.74
N THR A 360 12.41 6.73 9.81
CA THR A 360 11.67 6.41 11.02
C THR A 360 12.29 7.04 12.24
N ALA A 361 11.50 7.22 13.30
CA ALA A 361 11.95 7.76 14.56
C ALA A 361 11.24 7.08 15.74
N LYS A 362 11.81 7.20 16.93
CA LYS A 362 11.21 6.72 18.18
C LYS A 362 9.99 7.55 18.57
N ASN A 363 10.05 8.85 18.33
CA ASN A 363 9.01 9.82 18.65
C ASN A 363 9.09 11.02 17.69
N ASN A 364 8.28 12.03 17.91
CA ASN A 364 8.28 13.26 17.11
C ASN A 364 9.27 14.34 17.59
N ASP A 365 10.09 14.05 18.59
CA ASP A 365 11.04 15.02 19.11
C ASP A 365 12.15 15.34 18.09
N ALA A 366 12.46 16.62 17.94
CA ALA A 366 13.48 17.10 17.02
C ALA A 366 14.91 16.71 17.45
N ASP A 367 15.11 16.49 18.74
CA ASP A 367 16.43 16.18 19.32
C ASP A 367 16.87 14.73 19.11
N THR A 368 15.97 13.86 18.66
CA THR A 368 16.30 12.46 18.35
C THR A 368 16.58 12.30 16.86
N LEU A 369 17.84 11.97 16.53
CA LEU A 369 18.19 11.70 15.13
C LEU A 369 17.38 10.51 14.58
N PRO A 370 16.68 10.69 13.46
CA PRO A 370 15.93 9.61 12.82
C PRO A 370 16.84 8.52 12.27
N GLN A 371 16.25 7.38 11.96
CA GLN A 371 16.90 6.29 11.23
C GLN A 371 16.40 6.24 9.79
N ALA A 372 17.30 6.03 8.85
CA ALA A 372 17.00 5.74 7.47
C ALA A 372 17.10 4.23 7.25
N LEU A 373 16.06 3.62 6.66
CA LEU A 373 15.99 2.20 6.38
C LEU A 373 15.69 1.97 4.90
N THR A 374 16.22 0.87 4.36
CA THR A 374 15.77 0.32 3.07
C THR A 374 15.34 -1.12 3.29
N LEU A 375 14.16 -1.45 2.79
CA LEU A 375 13.59 -2.79 2.84
C LEU A 375 13.41 -3.33 1.42
N VAL A 376 13.52 -4.65 1.29
CA VAL A 376 13.35 -5.37 0.02
C VAL A 376 12.44 -6.56 0.23
N GLN A 377 11.46 -6.73 -0.63
CA GLN A 377 10.67 -7.93 -0.80
C GLN A 377 11.14 -8.64 -2.07
N ALA A 378 11.74 -9.82 -1.93
CA ALA A 378 12.41 -10.49 -3.05
C ALA A 378 11.43 -11.15 -4.03
N ASN A 379 10.30 -11.66 -3.54
CA ASN A 379 9.21 -12.24 -4.32
C ASN A 379 7.89 -12.14 -3.54
N ALA A 380 6.78 -12.56 -4.14
CA ALA A 380 5.44 -12.43 -3.57
C ALA A 380 5.24 -13.21 -2.25
N ARG A 381 5.92 -14.37 -2.09
CA ARG A 381 5.82 -15.26 -0.91
C ARG A 381 6.86 -14.95 0.16
N GLU A 382 7.68 -13.92 -0.02
CA GLU A 382 8.62 -13.46 1.00
C GLU A 382 8.19 -12.16 1.63
N ASN A 383 8.41 -12.03 2.93
CA ASN A 383 8.19 -10.79 3.66
C ASN A 383 9.28 -9.75 3.35
N PHE A 384 8.99 -8.47 3.54
CA PHE A 384 9.98 -7.42 3.45
C PHE A 384 11.11 -7.63 4.45
N LYS A 385 12.35 -7.51 3.97
CA LYS A 385 13.57 -7.66 4.77
C LYS A 385 14.36 -6.37 4.78
N VAL A 386 14.86 -5.97 5.94
CA VAL A 386 15.74 -4.82 6.08
C VAL A 386 17.09 -5.16 5.45
N VAL A 387 17.51 -4.38 4.46
CA VAL A 387 18.80 -4.51 3.78
C VAL A 387 19.78 -3.39 4.16
N PHE A 388 19.24 -2.29 4.68
CA PHE A 388 20.00 -1.15 5.21
C PHE A 388 19.26 -0.54 6.40
N ALA A 389 19.98 -0.18 7.44
CA ALA A 389 19.52 0.68 8.52
C ALA A 389 20.72 1.47 9.07
N GLY A 390 20.54 2.77 9.18
CA GLY A 390 21.55 3.67 9.73
C GLY A 390 20.94 4.93 10.31
N GLN A 391 21.59 5.52 11.30
CA GLN A 391 21.19 6.81 11.84
C GLN A 391 21.42 7.88 10.78
N MET A 392 20.48 8.82 10.63
CA MET A 392 20.68 9.95 9.73
C MET A 392 21.83 10.83 10.23
N LEU A 393 22.59 11.37 9.29
CA LEU A 393 23.66 12.31 9.60
C LEU A 393 23.07 13.65 10.08
N PRO A 394 23.73 14.34 11.00
CA PRO A 394 23.34 15.70 11.37
C PRO A 394 23.23 16.61 10.13
N ASN A 395 22.23 17.47 10.11
CA ASN A 395 21.93 18.39 9.00
C ASN A 395 21.66 17.73 7.65
N SER A 396 21.45 16.40 7.60
CA SER A 396 20.96 15.74 6.40
C SER A 396 19.45 15.84 6.31
N THR A 397 18.94 15.87 5.07
CA THR A 397 17.51 15.85 4.79
C THR A 397 17.15 14.62 3.96
N PHE A 398 16.00 14.05 4.22
CA PHE A 398 15.39 13.06 3.35
C PHE A 398 14.23 13.76 2.64
N PRO A 399 14.05 13.60 1.33
CA PRO A 399 12.92 14.20 0.63
C PRO A 399 11.59 13.88 1.31
N GLY A 400 10.73 14.89 1.46
CA GLY A 400 9.38 14.70 1.99
C GLY A 400 8.51 14.05 0.92
N ILE A 401 8.34 12.74 1.01
CA ILE A 401 7.58 11.95 0.04
C ILE A 401 6.38 11.35 0.77
N ALA A 402 5.18 11.53 0.21
CA ALA A 402 3.98 10.87 0.69
C ALA A 402 3.97 9.41 0.19
N VAL A 403 3.46 8.49 1.01
CA VAL A 403 3.19 7.12 0.56
C VAL A 403 2.14 7.17 -0.56
N GLY A 404 2.43 6.52 -1.68
CA GLY A 404 1.53 6.52 -2.84
C GLY A 404 1.72 7.69 -3.81
N ASP A 405 2.79 8.50 -3.67
CA ASP A 405 3.12 9.51 -4.66
C ASP A 405 3.34 8.86 -6.04
N PRO A 406 2.54 9.20 -7.07
CA PRO A 406 2.55 8.49 -8.36
C PRO A 406 3.86 8.63 -9.14
N SER A 407 4.69 9.61 -8.81
CA SER A 407 5.99 9.83 -9.43
C SER A 407 7.10 8.94 -8.87
N THR A 408 6.87 8.28 -7.72
CA THR A 408 7.86 7.42 -7.08
C THR A 408 7.92 6.06 -7.78
N LYS A 409 9.11 5.72 -8.30
CA LYS A 409 9.39 4.47 -9.04
C LYS A 409 10.64 3.79 -8.50
N GLN A 410 10.68 2.48 -8.59
CA GLN A 410 11.93 1.74 -8.40
C GLN A 410 12.82 1.90 -9.62
N LEU A 411 14.10 2.19 -9.40
CA LEU A 411 15.09 2.37 -10.46
C LEU A 411 16.19 1.32 -10.38
N SER A 412 16.91 1.14 -11.51
CA SER A 412 18.11 0.29 -11.54
C SER A 412 19.36 1.04 -11.05
N ALA A 413 20.44 0.32 -10.74
CA ALA A 413 21.74 0.90 -10.40
C ALA A 413 22.38 1.68 -11.57
N ASP A 414 21.94 1.40 -12.81
CA ASP A 414 22.42 2.05 -14.03
C ASP A 414 21.37 3.03 -14.61
N ALA A 415 20.35 3.42 -13.83
CA ALA A 415 19.32 4.35 -14.27
C ALA A 415 19.91 5.67 -14.76
N GLU A 416 19.35 6.16 -15.87
CA GLU A 416 19.64 7.46 -16.48
C GLU A 416 18.66 8.54 -15.97
N GLY A 417 18.85 9.80 -16.38
CA GLY A 417 18.02 10.93 -15.96
C GLY A 417 18.43 11.53 -14.61
N LEU A 418 19.51 11.04 -14.00
CA LEU A 418 20.13 11.57 -12.79
C LEU A 418 21.46 12.23 -13.14
N GLN A 419 22.05 13.05 -12.26
CA GLN A 419 23.36 13.69 -12.50
C GLN A 419 24.45 12.69 -12.91
N MET A 420 24.34 11.45 -12.49
CA MET A 420 25.10 10.29 -12.93
C MET A 420 24.33 9.03 -12.56
N THR A 421 24.69 7.86 -13.13
CA THR A 421 24.04 6.62 -12.70
C THR A 421 24.31 6.34 -11.22
N PRO A 422 23.36 5.74 -10.47
CA PRO A 422 23.54 5.41 -9.06
C PRO A 422 24.81 4.65 -8.73
N LYS A 423 25.19 3.68 -9.57
CA LYS A 423 26.45 2.94 -9.47
C LYS A 423 27.67 3.85 -9.56
N LYS A 424 27.70 4.77 -10.54
CA LYS A 424 28.79 5.75 -10.68
C LYS A 424 28.85 6.73 -9.51
N ALA A 425 27.69 7.09 -8.93
CA ALA A 425 27.65 7.95 -7.74
C ALA A 425 28.30 7.26 -6.52
N LEU A 426 28.02 5.96 -6.32
CA LEU A 426 28.70 5.16 -5.29
C LEU A 426 30.21 5.05 -5.53
N GLU A 427 30.63 4.81 -6.76
CA GLU A 427 32.05 4.77 -7.12
C GLU A 427 32.74 6.12 -6.88
N ALA A 428 32.06 7.22 -7.24
CA ALA A 428 32.54 8.58 -7.00
C ALA A 428 32.66 8.87 -5.51
N LEU A 429 31.67 8.46 -4.69
CA LEU A 429 31.75 8.56 -3.24
C LEU A 429 32.97 7.80 -2.69
N GLY A 430 33.20 6.58 -3.15
CA GLY A 430 34.38 5.80 -2.76
C GLY A 430 35.68 6.53 -3.05
N LYS A 431 35.82 7.19 -4.23
CA LYS A 431 36.97 8.01 -4.58
C LYS A 431 37.11 9.23 -3.65
N VAL A 432 35.97 9.92 -3.38
CA VAL A 432 35.96 11.10 -2.49
C VAL A 432 36.36 10.72 -1.07
N LEU A 433 35.88 9.60 -0.55
CA LEU A 433 36.27 9.10 0.77
C LEU A 433 37.74 8.65 0.84
N THR A 434 38.32 8.25 -0.29
CA THR A 434 39.72 7.81 -0.37
C THR A 434 40.70 8.99 -0.45
N ASP A 435 40.37 10.00 -1.27
CA ASP A 435 41.23 11.14 -1.55
C ASP A 435 40.47 12.47 -1.34
N PRO A 436 40.90 13.30 -0.37
CA PRO A 436 40.31 14.62 -0.15
C PRO A 436 40.44 15.59 -1.34
N LYS A 437 41.26 15.26 -2.36
CA LYS A 437 41.44 16.00 -3.60
C LYS A 437 40.76 15.35 -4.80
N ALA A 438 39.90 14.32 -4.58
CA ALA A 438 39.22 13.62 -5.64
C ALA A 438 38.44 14.60 -6.55
N LYS A 439 38.53 14.36 -7.87
CA LYS A 439 37.86 15.19 -8.91
C LYS A 439 36.38 15.39 -8.66
N ASP A 440 35.70 14.35 -8.18
CA ASP A 440 34.25 14.35 -7.95
C ASP A 440 33.80 14.99 -6.64
N LYS A 441 34.74 15.46 -5.78
CA LYS A 441 34.41 16.06 -4.48
C LYS A 441 33.40 17.19 -4.58
N GLY A 442 33.50 18.03 -5.62
CA GLY A 442 32.60 19.18 -5.83
C GLY A 442 31.14 18.80 -6.10
N LYS A 443 30.87 17.56 -6.49
CA LYS A 443 29.52 17.03 -6.73
C LYS A 443 28.78 16.66 -5.43
N PHE A 444 29.50 16.47 -4.32
CA PHE A 444 28.93 16.13 -3.03
C PHE A 444 28.75 17.37 -2.17
N ALA A 445 27.65 17.40 -1.43
CA ALA A 445 27.43 18.40 -0.39
C ALA A 445 28.45 18.21 0.75
N GLU A 446 28.65 19.25 1.55
CA GLU A 446 29.47 19.12 2.76
C GLU A 446 28.84 18.08 3.70
N SER A 447 29.68 17.19 4.22
CA SER A 447 29.26 16.13 5.11
C SER A 447 30.29 15.95 6.20
N ASP A 448 29.82 15.91 7.44
CA ASP A 448 30.71 15.67 8.60
C ASP A 448 31.27 14.24 8.58
N PHE A 449 30.55 13.28 7.97
CA PHE A 449 31.07 11.93 7.76
C PHE A 449 32.31 11.95 6.84
N ILE A 450 32.23 12.64 5.69
CA ILE A 450 33.38 12.75 4.77
C ILE A 450 34.58 13.44 5.48
N LYS A 451 34.30 14.50 6.24
CA LYS A 451 35.34 15.22 7.01
C LYS A 451 35.98 14.31 8.06
N ALA A 452 35.18 13.54 8.80
CA ALA A 452 35.62 12.61 9.82
C ALA A 452 36.49 11.49 9.23
N VAL A 453 36.08 10.90 8.10
CA VAL A 453 36.87 9.87 7.40
C VAL A 453 38.25 10.42 6.99
N HIS A 454 38.30 11.63 6.41
CA HIS A 454 39.57 12.24 6.02
C HIS A 454 40.46 12.60 7.23
N ALA A 455 39.86 13.04 8.34
CA ALA A 455 40.58 13.32 9.57
C ALA A 455 41.16 12.03 10.15
N ALA A 456 40.37 10.95 10.24
CA ALA A 456 40.82 9.65 10.71
C ALA A 456 41.99 9.11 9.85
N GLN A 457 41.86 9.13 8.52
CA GLN A 457 42.93 8.71 7.61
C GLN A 457 44.22 9.52 7.78
N LYS A 458 44.10 10.84 8.03
CA LYS A 458 45.27 11.70 8.30
C LYS A 458 45.94 11.35 9.62
N ASP A 459 45.15 11.04 10.64
CA ASP A 459 45.68 10.70 11.97
C ASP A 459 46.27 9.29 11.96
N GLU A 460 45.61 8.30 11.31
CA GLU A 460 46.17 6.96 11.07
C GLU A 460 47.53 7.03 10.33
N SER A 461 47.61 7.88 9.29
CA SER A 461 48.89 8.07 8.55
C SER A 461 49.99 8.72 9.37
N LYS A 462 49.64 9.52 10.40
CA LYS A 462 50.62 10.10 11.32
C LYS A 462 51.05 9.09 12.40
N GLU A 463 50.07 8.34 12.94
CA GLU A 463 50.32 7.33 13.98
C GLU A 463 51.07 6.12 13.44
N ALA A 464 50.87 5.80 12.16
CA ALA A 464 51.60 4.75 11.47
C ALA A 464 53.12 5.07 11.33
N ASN A 465 53.50 6.30 11.63
CA ASN A 465 54.87 6.81 11.74
C ASN A 465 55.71 6.54 10.47
N GLU A 466 56.30 5.38 10.34
CA GLU A 466 57.15 4.98 9.21
C GLU A 466 56.41 4.05 8.20
N ALA A 467 55.12 3.74 8.42
CA ALA A 467 54.33 2.96 7.48
C ALA A 467 53.63 3.85 6.45
N ASN A 468 53.55 3.33 5.23
CA ASN A 468 52.76 3.97 4.17
C ASN A 468 51.34 3.37 4.16
N VAL A 469 50.32 4.19 4.47
CA VAL A 469 48.94 3.73 4.50
C VAL A 469 48.23 3.94 3.14
N LYS A 470 47.69 2.87 2.58
CA LYS A 470 47.00 2.88 1.30
C LYS A 470 45.52 2.49 1.50
N TYR A 471 44.58 3.33 1.01
CA TYR A 471 43.14 3.06 1.07
C TYR A 471 42.63 2.66 -0.29
N LYS A 472 41.80 1.62 -0.34
CA LYS A 472 41.13 1.17 -1.55
C LYS A 472 39.65 0.89 -1.27
N ARG A 473 38.76 1.63 -1.95
CA ARG A 473 37.30 1.43 -1.87
C ARG A 473 36.74 0.83 -3.14
N SER A 474 35.81 -0.07 -2.98
CA SER A 474 35.07 -0.70 -4.08
C SER A 474 33.58 -0.83 -3.72
N VAL A 475 32.73 -0.70 -4.72
CA VAL A 475 31.27 -0.93 -4.58
C VAL A 475 30.99 -2.43 -4.48
N THR A 476 30.07 -2.83 -3.60
CA THR A 476 29.58 -4.21 -3.56
C THR A 476 28.47 -4.38 -4.60
N GLU A 477 28.68 -5.29 -5.54
CA GLU A 477 27.68 -5.60 -6.55
C GLU A 477 26.40 -6.18 -5.92
N GLY A 478 25.22 -5.83 -6.47
CA GLY A 478 23.91 -6.30 -6.01
C GLY A 478 23.34 -5.59 -4.77
N ASP A 479 24.15 -4.88 -3.99
CA ASP A 479 23.69 -4.15 -2.79
C ASP A 479 23.08 -2.79 -3.10
N THR A 480 23.23 -2.26 -4.33
CA THR A 480 22.67 -0.95 -4.72
C THR A 480 21.15 -1.05 -4.87
N LYS A 481 20.41 -0.23 -4.13
CA LYS A 481 18.96 -0.08 -4.20
C LYS A 481 18.62 1.37 -4.48
N VAL A 482 17.65 1.61 -5.36
CA VAL A 482 17.34 2.95 -5.87
C VAL A 482 15.83 3.14 -5.96
N VAL A 483 15.34 4.24 -5.39
CA VAL A 483 13.94 4.66 -5.48
C VAL A 483 13.92 6.12 -5.91
N SER A 484 13.15 6.46 -6.96
CA SER A 484 13.03 7.85 -7.43
C SER A 484 12.30 8.72 -6.42
N THR A 485 12.51 10.03 -6.53
CA THR A 485 11.81 11.04 -5.74
C THR A 485 10.97 11.94 -6.65
N PRO A 486 9.92 12.61 -6.14
CA PRO A 486 9.01 13.43 -6.95
C PRO A 486 9.69 14.58 -7.73
N ASP A 487 10.82 15.05 -7.25
CA ASP A 487 11.62 16.10 -7.89
C ASP A 487 12.54 15.58 -9.03
N GLY A 488 12.37 14.30 -9.41
CA GLY A 488 13.16 13.65 -10.45
C GLY A 488 14.52 13.14 -10.00
N GLY A 489 14.88 13.30 -8.74
CA GLY A 489 16.07 12.70 -8.13
C GLY A 489 15.84 11.26 -7.69
N ALA A 490 16.75 10.72 -6.86
CA ALA A 490 16.63 9.37 -6.32
C ALA A 490 17.28 9.23 -4.94
N ILE A 491 16.71 8.36 -4.10
CA ILE A 491 17.35 7.82 -2.91
C ILE A 491 18.15 6.59 -3.32
N VAL A 492 19.44 6.60 -3.05
CA VAL A 492 20.36 5.52 -3.36
C VAL A 492 20.90 4.93 -2.06
N THR A 493 20.76 3.63 -1.92
CA THR A 493 21.37 2.85 -0.82
C THR A 493 22.40 1.91 -1.40
N GLY A 494 23.55 1.80 -0.73
CA GLY A 494 24.60 0.89 -1.16
C GLY A 494 25.61 0.62 -0.07
N LYS A 495 26.64 -0.17 -0.42
CA LYS A 495 27.75 -0.49 0.48
C LYS A 495 29.08 -0.39 -0.27
N LEU A 496 30.03 0.30 0.33
CA LEU A 496 31.43 0.26 -0.07
C LEU A 496 32.19 -0.72 0.83
N ASN A 497 33.14 -1.44 0.25
CA ASN A 497 34.18 -2.14 0.98
C ASN A 497 35.43 -1.27 0.94
N ASN A 498 36.03 -1.01 2.10
CA ASN A 498 37.24 -0.24 2.23
C ASN A 498 38.34 -1.14 2.83
N LYS A 499 39.49 -1.18 2.16
CA LYS A 499 40.70 -1.81 2.65
C LYS A 499 41.72 -0.73 2.95
N ALA A 500 42.23 -0.71 4.18
CA ALA A 500 43.34 0.12 4.62
C ALA A 500 44.55 -0.79 4.79
N LEU A 501 45.55 -0.64 3.92
CA LEU A 501 46.78 -1.40 3.95
C LEU A 501 47.89 -0.52 4.55
N PHE A 502 48.40 -0.93 5.70
CA PHE A 502 49.56 -0.34 6.38
C PHE A 502 50.79 -1.10 5.93
N VAL A 503 51.57 -0.48 5.03
CA VAL A 503 52.80 -1.06 4.48
C VAL A 503 53.98 -0.65 5.37
N ARG A 504 54.56 -1.62 6.06
CA ARG A 504 55.71 -1.37 6.93
C ARG A 504 56.98 -1.22 6.09
N THR A 505 57.85 -0.28 6.43
CA THR A 505 59.20 -0.17 5.86
C THR A 505 60.17 -1.17 6.54
N GLU A 506 61.17 -1.66 5.82
CA GLU A 506 62.04 -2.77 6.27
C GLU A 506 62.69 -2.51 7.64
N ASP A 507 63.08 -1.28 7.94
CA ASP A 507 63.78 -0.90 9.19
C ASP A 507 62.82 -0.31 10.26
N ALA A 508 61.51 -0.25 10.01
CA ALA A 508 60.55 0.35 10.93
C ALA A 508 60.29 -0.53 12.17
N GLU A 509 59.89 0.10 13.28
CA GLU A 509 59.34 -0.64 14.41
C GLU A 509 58.07 -1.44 14.04
N PRO A 510 57.72 -2.50 14.79
CA PRO A 510 56.46 -3.22 14.59
C PRO A 510 55.27 -2.28 14.62
N LEU A 511 54.30 -2.51 13.71
CA LEU A 511 53.02 -1.81 13.73
C LEU A 511 52.28 -2.17 15.02
N LYS A 512 51.90 -1.17 15.82
CA LYS A 512 51.20 -1.35 17.10
C LYS A 512 49.70 -1.10 16.90
N SER A 513 48.86 -1.94 17.52
CA SER A 513 47.43 -1.70 17.59
C SER A 513 47.13 -0.48 18.44
N THR A 514 46.21 0.37 17.99
CA THR A 514 45.80 1.60 18.67
C THR A 514 44.55 1.40 19.55
N ASP A 515 43.80 0.31 19.34
CA ASP A 515 42.58 0.01 20.08
C ASP A 515 42.40 -1.50 20.33
N LYS A 516 41.54 -1.80 21.31
CA LYS A 516 41.30 -3.19 21.75
C LYS A 516 40.63 -4.08 20.72
N LEU A 517 39.74 -3.53 19.88
CA LEU A 517 39.09 -4.32 18.84
C LEU A 517 40.06 -4.72 17.73
N THR A 518 40.93 -3.80 17.30
CA THR A 518 42.01 -4.08 16.35
C THR A 518 42.95 -5.15 16.89
N GLU A 519 43.35 -5.06 18.18
CA GLU A 519 44.14 -6.08 18.85
C GLU A 519 43.48 -7.47 18.83
N GLN A 520 42.21 -7.53 19.17
CA GLN A 520 41.44 -8.79 19.18
C GLN A 520 41.27 -9.39 17.78
N LEU A 521 41.01 -8.56 16.75
CA LEU A 521 40.92 -9.02 15.37
C LEU A 521 42.24 -9.49 14.79
N LEU A 522 43.32 -8.76 15.07
CA LEU A 522 44.70 -9.12 14.66
C LEU A 522 45.23 -10.35 15.42
N GLY A 523 44.68 -10.63 16.62
CA GLY A 523 45.19 -11.65 17.52
C GLY A 523 46.52 -11.29 18.23
N SER A 524 47.01 -10.06 18.07
CA SER A 524 48.23 -9.53 18.62
C SER A 524 48.15 -8.02 18.85
N SER A 525 48.94 -7.49 19.82
CA SER A 525 49.08 -6.05 20.05
C SER A 525 50.02 -5.36 19.05
N SER A 526 50.75 -6.13 18.23
CA SER A 526 51.63 -5.59 17.19
C SER A 526 51.86 -6.61 16.06
N SER A 527 52.34 -6.13 14.90
CA SER A 527 52.69 -6.93 13.74
C SER A 527 54.05 -6.52 13.19
N ASN A 528 54.83 -7.51 12.75
CA ASN A 528 56.11 -7.30 12.06
C ASN A 528 55.95 -7.26 10.53
N GLY A 529 54.80 -7.66 10.01
CA GLY A 529 54.45 -7.58 8.60
C GLY A 529 53.52 -6.41 8.28
N ASP A 530 53.10 -6.34 7.04
CA ASP A 530 52.05 -5.42 6.60
C ASP A 530 50.71 -5.79 7.26
N VAL A 531 49.86 -4.81 7.52
CA VAL A 531 48.55 -5.03 8.13
C VAL A 531 47.45 -4.51 7.24
N GLU A 532 46.50 -5.37 6.89
CA GLU A 532 45.29 -4.99 6.17
C GLU A 532 44.07 -4.94 7.11
N SER A 533 43.48 -3.77 7.26
CA SER A 533 42.17 -3.58 7.91
C SER A 533 41.07 -3.50 6.87
N THR A 534 40.01 -4.30 7.05
CA THR A 534 38.84 -4.31 6.14
C THR A 534 37.65 -3.70 6.84
N TYR A 535 37.02 -2.72 6.19
CA TYR A 535 35.81 -2.05 6.64
C TYR A 535 34.66 -2.23 5.65
N ALA A 536 33.45 -2.24 6.15
CA ALA A 536 32.25 -1.99 5.36
C ALA A 536 31.73 -0.59 5.65
N GLU A 537 31.31 0.09 4.59
CA GLU A 537 30.75 1.43 4.65
C GLU A 537 29.35 1.41 4.01
N PRO A 538 28.28 1.02 4.76
CA PRO A 538 26.90 1.16 4.30
C PRO A 538 26.55 2.64 4.22
N VAL A 539 25.91 3.04 3.12
CA VAL A 539 25.58 4.44 2.83
C VAL A 539 24.19 4.58 2.23
N MET A 540 23.52 5.68 2.55
CA MET A 540 22.34 6.17 1.87
C MET A 540 22.54 7.64 1.50
N PHE A 541 22.22 8.03 0.29
CA PHE A 541 22.31 9.40 -0.17
C PHE A 541 21.20 9.77 -1.14
N TYR A 542 20.89 11.05 -1.23
CA TYR A 542 20.07 11.63 -2.27
C TYR A 542 20.94 11.96 -3.48
N LEU A 543 20.53 11.51 -4.66
CA LEU A 543 21.15 11.77 -5.96
C LEU A 543 20.22 12.64 -6.79
N PRO A 544 20.59 13.91 -7.10
CA PRO A 544 19.74 14.82 -7.84
C PRO A 544 19.47 14.39 -9.29
N ALA A 545 18.38 14.88 -9.87
CA ALA A 545 18.06 14.75 -11.29
C ALA A 545 19.15 15.37 -12.19
N ASP A 546 19.23 14.91 -13.42
CA ASP A 546 20.10 15.52 -14.42
C ASP A 546 19.75 16.99 -14.64
N GLY A 547 20.76 17.83 -14.81
CA GLY A 547 20.61 19.28 -14.92
C GLY A 547 20.32 20.03 -13.63
N SER A 548 20.05 19.36 -12.49
CA SER A 548 19.94 20.02 -11.19
C SER A 548 21.25 20.63 -10.77
N LYS A 549 21.17 21.77 -10.06
CA LYS A 549 22.33 22.44 -9.43
C LYS A 549 22.62 21.92 -8.03
N ASP A 550 21.74 21.10 -7.48
CA ASP A 550 21.90 20.52 -6.17
C ASP A 550 23.05 19.51 -6.15
N LYS A 551 23.62 19.31 -4.99
CA LYS A 551 24.71 18.35 -4.80
C LYS A 551 24.19 17.06 -4.23
N ILE A 552 24.91 15.97 -4.50
CA ILE A 552 24.68 14.66 -3.88
C ILE A 552 24.81 14.82 -2.37
N GLN A 553 23.76 14.48 -1.61
CA GLN A 553 23.72 14.65 -0.17
C GLN A 553 23.71 13.30 0.54
N LEU A 554 24.72 13.05 1.39
CA LEU A 554 24.70 11.89 2.27
C LEU A 554 23.58 12.03 3.31
N ILE A 555 22.72 11.03 3.41
CA ILE A 555 21.61 10.95 4.36
C ILE A 555 22.04 10.15 5.59
N SER A 556 22.67 8.99 5.36
CA SER A 556 23.19 8.12 6.39
C SER A 556 24.44 7.43 5.90
N ALA A 557 25.45 7.34 6.76
CA ALA A 557 26.69 6.64 6.46
C ALA A 557 27.35 6.20 7.75
N SER A 558 28.01 5.05 7.72
CA SER A 558 28.83 4.55 8.81
C SER A 558 30.02 3.76 8.29
N GLN A 559 31.02 3.58 9.13
CA GLN A 559 32.19 2.72 8.86
C GLN A 559 32.26 1.66 9.95
N VAL A 560 32.33 0.40 9.55
CA VAL A 560 32.32 -0.77 10.44
C VAL A 560 33.56 -1.60 10.16
N LEU A 561 34.46 -1.73 11.13
CA LEU A 561 35.62 -2.61 11.07
C LEU A 561 35.14 -4.07 11.11
N LEU A 562 35.59 -4.87 10.14
CA LEU A 562 35.19 -6.26 9.96
C LEU A 562 36.30 -7.25 10.25
N ASP A 563 37.53 -6.89 9.90
CA ASP A 563 38.68 -7.79 9.96
C ASP A 563 39.99 -6.99 9.99
N VAL A 564 40.97 -7.53 10.67
CA VAL A 564 42.34 -7.03 10.67
C VAL A 564 43.29 -8.23 10.62
N LYS A 565 44.20 -8.22 9.67
CA LYS A 565 45.14 -9.33 9.49
C LYS A 565 46.50 -8.87 9.02
N GLU A 566 47.50 -9.63 9.39
CA GLU A 566 48.83 -9.52 8.81
C GLU A 566 48.80 -10.10 7.39
N VAL A 567 49.45 -9.41 6.46
CA VAL A 567 49.55 -9.82 5.05
C VAL A 567 51.05 -9.77 4.66
N ASP A 568 51.45 -10.72 3.81
CA ASP A 568 52.81 -10.84 3.31
C ASP A 568 53.14 -9.78 2.24
#